data_a53ab61bb304ff49b7b0890e2d6b38c1
#
_entry.id   a53ab61bb304ff49b7b0890e2d6b38c1
#
_cell.length_a   1.000
_cell.length_b   1.000
_cell.length_c   1.000
_cell.angle_alpha   90.00
_cell.angle_beta   90.00
_cell.angle_gamma   90.00
#
_symmetry.space_group_name_H-M   'P 1'
#
loop_
_entity.id
_entity.type
_entity.pdbx_description
1 polymer ?
#
loop_
_entity_poly.entity_id
_entity_poly.type
_entity_poly.pdbx_seq_one_letter_code
_entity_poly.pdbx_strand_id
1 'polypeptide(L)'
;SNISNVIKGRRRIFNIFGNDYPTKDGTCMRDYIHIIDLASSHAKSLSIIKKNIFEIINVGTGKPYSVKDMVNCFNKYLNKQITYNFSKRRVGDVAICYSDVKKQRKILHFKPKYGLDEMVKSVIKSLNVKS
;
A
#
# COMPACT_ATOMS: atom_id res chain seq x y z
N SER A 1 8.71 6.93 -3.42
CA SER A 1 8.33 6.59 -2.02
C SER A 1 9.56 6.66 -1.12
N ASN A 2 9.38 6.90 0.19
CA ASN A 2 10.51 6.99 1.12
C ASN A 2 11.30 5.67 1.19
N ILE A 3 10.62 4.53 1.14
CA ILE A 3 11.27 3.23 1.16
C ILE A 3 12.10 2.99 -0.11
N SER A 4 11.62 3.42 -1.28
CA SER A 4 12.36 3.34 -2.54
C SER A 4 13.65 4.15 -2.51
N ASN A 5 13.69 5.28 -1.80
CA ASN A 5 14.90 6.07 -1.63
C ASN A 5 15.94 5.35 -0.75
N VAL A 6 15.50 4.58 0.25
CA VAL A 6 16.41 3.75 1.06
C VAL A 6 16.96 2.59 0.25
N ILE A 7 16.11 1.91 -0.51
CA ILE A 7 16.51 0.79 -1.39
C ILE A 7 17.55 1.25 -2.43
N LYS A 8 17.34 2.44 -3.03
CA LYS A 8 18.30 3.03 -3.99
C LYS A 8 19.55 3.66 -3.34
N GLY A 9 19.72 3.56 -2.03
CA GLY A 9 20.84 4.17 -1.32
C GLY A 9 20.83 5.70 -1.23
N ARG A 10 19.74 6.35 -1.66
CA ARG A 10 19.58 7.81 -1.57
C ARG A 10 19.33 8.30 -0.14
N ARG A 11 18.88 7.40 0.74
CA ARG A 11 18.74 7.58 2.18
C ARG A 11 19.27 6.36 2.88
N ARG A 12 19.90 6.55 4.05
CA ARG A 12 20.45 5.44 4.85
C ARG A 12 19.39 4.76 5.71
N ILE A 13 18.39 5.51 6.17
CA ILE A 13 17.44 5.07 7.19
C ILE A 13 16.01 5.37 6.72
N PHE A 14 15.12 4.42 6.94
CA PHE A 14 13.69 4.56 6.75
C PHE A 14 13.03 5.02 8.06
N ASN A 15 12.32 6.13 8.06
CA ASN A 15 11.61 6.62 9.24
C ASN A 15 10.17 6.08 9.27
N ILE A 16 9.85 5.34 10.33
CA ILE A 16 8.49 4.91 10.66
C ILE A 16 7.91 5.95 11.63
N PHE A 17 6.79 6.55 11.28
CA PHE A 17 6.16 7.59 12.07
C PHE A 17 5.13 7.00 13.05
N GLY A 18 5.47 7.03 14.35
CA GLY A 18 4.73 6.42 15.44
C GLY A 18 5.03 4.93 15.61
N ASN A 19 5.15 4.52 16.88
CA ASN A 19 5.34 3.12 17.30
C ASN A 19 4.40 2.75 18.46
N ASP A 20 3.45 3.61 18.74
CA ASP A 20 2.54 3.58 19.89
C ASP A 20 1.06 3.62 19.47
N TYR A 21 0.75 3.33 18.19
CA TYR A 21 -0.62 3.17 17.73
C TYR A 21 -1.27 1.91 18.33
N PRO A 22 -2.59 1.92 18.58
CA PRO A 22 -3.33 0.73 19.06
C PRO A 22 -3.50 -0.29 17.92
N THR A 23 -2.38 -0.81 17.43
CA THR A 23 -2.27 -1.81 16.37
C THR A 23 -1.38 -2.95 16.83
N LYS A 24 -1.37 -4.08 16.10
CA LYS A 24 -0.63 -5.29 16.49
C LYS A 24 0.88 -5.07 16.72
N ASP A 25 1.47 -4.05 16.10
CA ASP A 25 2.92 -3.80 16.15
C ASP A 25 3.27 -2.33 16.45
N GLY A 26 2.28 -1.54 16.86
CA GLY A 26 2.43 -0.14 17.21
C GLY A 26 2.54 0.80 16.02
N THR A 27 2.62 0.31 14.78
CA THR A 27 2.71 1.17 13.60
C THR A 27 1.34 1.31 12.91
N CYS A 28 1.14 2.42 12.19
CA CYS A 28 -0.13 2.64 11.51
C CYS A 28 -0.37 1.60 10.40
N MET A 29 -1.65 1.31 10.15
CA MET A 29 -2.08 0.35 9.13
C MET A 29 -2.78 1.07 7.97
N ARG A 30 -2.48 0.64 6.74
CA ARG A 30 -3.03 1.22 5.51
C ARG A 30 -3.41 0.13 4.52
N ASP A 31 -4.41 0.46 3.68
CA ASP A 31 -4.81 -0.38 2.55
C ASP A 31 -3.90 -0.08 1.35
N TYR A 32 -2.98 -0.97 1.08
CA TYR A 32 -2.11 -0.90 -0.09
C TYR A 32 -2.75 -1.67 -1.24
N ILE A 33 -2.72 -1.10 -2.44
CA ILE A 33 -3.22 -1.74 -3.66
C ILE A 33 -2.12 -1.77 -4.73
N HIS A 34 -2.03 -2.87 -5.47
CA HIS A 34 -1.10 -2.99 -6.59
C HIS A 34 -1.52 -2.06 -7.73
N ILE A 35 -0.54 -1.42 -8.38
CA ILE A 35 -0.82 -0.45 -9.45
C ILE A 35 -1.61 -1.05 -10.62
N ILE A 36 -1.37 -2.33 -10.96
CA ILE A 36 -2.12 -3.03 -12.00
C ILE A 36 -3.57 -3.25 -11.58
N ASP A 37 -3.84 -3.56 -10.31
CA ASP A 37 -5.20 -3.67 -9.80
C ASP A 37 -5.90 -2.32 -9.84
N LEU A 38 -5.22 -1.25 -9.44
CA LEU A 38 -5.76 0.10 -9.52
C LEU A 38 -6.09 0.48 -10.97
N ALA A 39 -5.17 0.25 -11.91
CA ALA A 39 -5.41 0.49 -13.34
C ALA A 39 -6.59 -0.34 -13.89
N SER A 40 -6.67 -1.62 -13.47
CA SER A 40 -7.77 -2.50 -13.87
C SER A 40 -9.12 -2.00 -13.34
N SER A 41 -9.16 -1.43 -12.12
CA SER A 41 -10.38 -0.84 -11.58
C SER A 41 -10.84 0.38 -12.37
N HIS A 42 -9.91 1.22 -12.82
CA HIS A 42 -10.21 2.37 -13.69
C HIS A 42 -10.75 1.91 -15.06
N ALA A 43 -10.10 0.91 -15.69
CA ALA A 43 -10.59 0.36 -16.94
C ALA A 43 -12.02 -0.21 -16.80
N LYS A 44 -12.29 -0.92 -15.70
CA LYS A 44 -13.66 -1.42 -15.42
C LYS A 44 -14.66 -0.29 -15.18
N SER A 45 -14.26 0.84 -14.59
CA SER A 45 -15.17 1.95 -14.39
C SER A 45 -15.69 2.55 -15.68
N LEU A 46 -14.94 2.47 -16.78
CA LEU A 46 -15.39 2.94 -18.09
C LEU A 46 -16.65 2.21 -18.57
N SER A 47 -16.80 0.93 -18.26
CA SER A 47 -17.94 0.11 -18.68
C SER A 47 -19.27 0.50 -18.02
N ILE A 48 -19.21 1.24 -16.91
CA ILE A 48 -20.40 1.68 -16.18
C ILE A 48 -20.73 3.16 -16.40
N ILE A 49 -19.92 3.89 -17.17
CA ILE A 49 -20.18 5.30 -17.49
C ILE A 49 -21.41 5.38 -18.39
N LYS A 50 -22.46 6.03 -17.89
CA LYS A 50 -23.68 6.36 -18.61
C LYS A 50 -23.95 7.85 -18.48
N LYS A 51 -24.75 8.44 -19.39
CA LYS A 51 -25.20 9.83 -19.23
C LYS A 51 -25.85 10.01 -17.85
N ASN A 52 -25.53 11.12 -17.18
CA ASN A 52 -26.12 11.54 -15.91
C ASN A 52 -25.88 10.60 -14.72
N ILE A 53 -24.78 9.82 -14.72
CA ILE A 53 -24.37 9.08 -13.53
C ILE A 53 -23.21 9.82 -12.84
N PHE A 54 -23.37 10.02 -11.52
CA PHE A 54 -22.29 10.42 -10.62
C PHE A 54 -22.17 9.37 -9.51
N GLU A 55 -21.01 8.67 -9.47
CA GLU A 55 -20.77 7.61 -8.51
C GLU A 55 -19.41 7.80 -7.83
N ILE A 56 -19.39 7.73 -6.50
CA ILE A 56 -18.15 7.72 -5.70
C ILE A 56 -17.92 6.29 -5.22
N ILE A 57 -16.76 5.72 -5.60
CA ILE A 57 -16.39 4.34 -5.29
C ILE A 57 -14.99 4.33 -4.69
N ASN A 58 -14.87 3.85 -3.44
CA ASN A 58 -13.56 3.59 -2.85
C ASN A 58 -12.93 2.37 -3.53
N VAL A 59 -11.67 2.50 -3.95
CA VAL A 59 -10.91 1.41 -4.55
C VAL A 59 -9.78 1.00 -3.60
N GLY A 60 -9.76 -0.27 -3.25
CA GLY A 60 -8.76 -0.84 -2.35
C GLY A 60 -8.87 -2.35 -2.25
N THR A 61 -8.07 -2.94 -1.38
CA THR A 61 -8.11 -4.38 -1.10
C THR A 61 -9.11 -4.72 0.00
N GLY A 62 -9.44 -3.74 0.87
CA GLY A 62 -10.18 -3.93 2.10
C GLY A 62 -9.38 -4.65 3.19
N LYS A 63 -8.07 -4.83 2.98
CA LYS A 63 -7.17 -5.50 3.92
C LYS A 63 -5.99 -4.58 4.27
N PRO A 64 -5.95 -4.04 5.49
CA PRO A 64 -4.86 -3.17 5.89
C PRO A 64 -3.61 -3.96 6.29
N TYR A 65 -2.45 -3.41 5.96
CA TYR A 65 -1.13 -3.86 6.42
C TYR A 65 -0.45 -2.76 7.21
N SER A 66 0.33 -3.13 8.21
CA SER A 66 1.12 -2.17 8.98
C SER A 66 2.35 -1.70 8.20
N VAL A 67 2.95 -0.59 8.64
CA VAL A 67 4.22 -0.14 8.06
C VAL A 67 5.33 -1.16 8.31
N LYS A 68 5.32 -1.84 9.47
CA LYS A 68 6.28 -2.93 9.75
C LYS A 68 6.04 -4.15 8.86
N ASP A 69 4.78 -4.54 8.57
CA ASP A 69 4.49 -5.60 7.61
C ASP A 69 5.12 -5.28 6.24
N MET A 70 5.01 -4.02 5.80
CA MET A 70 5.60 -3.56 4.55
C MET A 70 7.13 -3.68 4.57
N VAL A 71 7.78 -3.19 5.63
CA VAL A 71 9.25 -3.28 5.80
C VAL A 71 9.70 -4.74 5.82
N ASN A 72 9.03 -5.58 6.60
CA ASN A 72 9.35 -7.00 6.69
C ASN A 72 9.19 -7.72 5.34
N CYS A 73 8.14 -7.36 4.59
CA CYS A 73 7.94 -7.91 3.25
C CYS A 73 9.05 -7.49 2.28
N PHE A 74 9.51 -6.24 2.33
CA PHE A 74 10.68 -5.82 1.55
C PHE A 74 11.94 -6.58 1.97
N ASN A 75 12.19 -6.72 3.27
CA ASN A 75 13.35 -7.44 3.79
C ASN A 75 13.39 -8.93 3.40
N LYS A 76 12.22 -9.52 3.16
CA LYS A 76 12.12 -10.90 2.64
C LYS A 76 12.66 -11.06 1.23
N TYR A 77 12.60 -10.00 0.41
CA TYR A 77 12.96 -10.04 -1.02
C TYR A 77 14.19 -9.20 -1.38
N LEU A 78 14.82 -8.55 -0.42
CA LEU A 78 16.05 -7.78 -0.61
C LEU A 78 17.25 -8.49 0.01
N ASN A 79 18.39 -8.45 -0.67
CA ASN A 79 19.64 -8.96 -0.13
C ASN A 79 20.19 -8.13 1.05
N LYS A 80 19.72 -6.88 1.18
CA LYS A 80 20.11 -5.97 2.25
C LYS A 80 18.90 -5.54 3.05
N GLN A 81 18.99 -5.69 4.38
CA GLN A 81 17.94 -5.28 5.30
C GLN A 81 17.72 -3.77 5.29
N ILE A 82 16.47 -3.35 5.32
CA ILE A 82 16.09 -1.95 5.47
C ILE A 82 16.28 -1.56 6.94
N THR A 83 17.24 -0.67 7.19
CA THR A 83 17.42 -0.04 8.50
C THR A 83 16.34 1.02 8.69
N TYR A 84 15.66 0.99 9.83
CA TYR A 84 14.63 1.97 10.14
C TYR A 84 14.75 2.49 11.59
N ASN A 85 14.24 3.71 11.80
CA ASN A 85 14.05 4.34 13.10
C ASN A 85 12.58 4.71 13.28
N PHE A 86 12.15 4.79 14.54
CA PHE A 86 10.87 5.39 14.88
C PHE A 86 11.00 6.90 15.06
N SER A 87 10.06 7.62 14.51
CA SER A 87 9.89 9.07 14.66
C SER A 87 8.54 9.36 15.31
N LYS A 88 8.35 10.57 15.85
CA LYS A 88 7.06 11.01 16.38
C LYS A 88 5.95 10.83 15.34
N ARG A 89 4.72 10.57 15.80
CA ARG A 89 3.53 10.53 14.93
C ARG A 89 3.43 11.81 14.11
N ARG A 90 2.99 11.68 12.86
CA ARG A 90 2.62 12.85 12.07
C ARG A 90 1.23 13.32 12.50
N VAL A 91 1.05 14.63 12.52
CA VAL A 91 -0.27 15.24 12.79
C VAL A 91 -1.26 14.78 11.73
N GLY A 92 -2.42 14.32 12.17
CA GLY A 92 -3.49 13.82 11.28
C GLY A 92 -3.38 12.34 10.88
N ASP A 93 -2.29 11.63 11.22
CA ASP A 93 -2.22 10.19 10.96
C ASP A 93 -3.13 9.41 11.91
N VAL A 94 -4.03 8.60 11.35
CA VAL A 94 -4.90 7.67 12.09
C VAL A 94 -4.25 6.29 12.21
N ALA A 95 -4.60 5.55 13.28
CA ALA A 95 -4.04 4.23 13.55
C ALA A 95 -4.31 3.24 12.39
N ILE A 96 -5.54 3.18 11.90
CA ILE A 96 -5.97 2.24 10.86
C ILE A 96 -6.83 2.98 9.84
N CYS A 97 -6.50 2.82 8.56
CA CYS A 97 -7.29 3.34 7.46
C CYS A 97 -7.30 2.33 6.30
N TYR A 98 -8.48 1.86 5.91
CA TYR A 98 -8.65 0.95 4.78
C TYR A 98 -10.01 1.15 4.10
N SER A 99 -10.14 0.68 2.89
CA SER A 99 -11.31 0.89 2.03
C SER A 99 -12.46 -0.03 2.40
N ASP A 100 -13.68 0.50 2.50
CA ASP A 100 -14.88 -0.33 2.36
C ASP A 100 -15.06 -0.66 0.86
N VAL A 101 -14.85 -1.92 0.52
CA VAL A 101 -14.85 -2.43 -0.85
C VAL A 101 -16.21 -2.97 -1.31
N LYS A 102 -17.27 -2.83 -0.52
CA LYS A 102 -18.60 -3.36 -0.86
C LYS A 102 -19.12 -2.77 -2.16
N LYS A 103 -19.07 -1.44 -2.31
CA LYS A 103 -19.54 -0.72 -3.50
C LYS A 103 -18.69 -1.06 -4.73
N GLN A 104 -17.36 -1.13 -4.58
CA GLN A 104 -16.43 -1.58 -5.61
C GLN A 104 -16.81 -2.97 -6.15
N ARG A 105 -17.09 -3.93 -5.27
CA ARG A 105 -17.50 -5.29 -5.66
C ARG A 105 -18.85 -5.31 -6.35
N LYS A 106 -19.83 -4.55 -5.82
CA LYS A 106 -21.20 -4.52 -6.33
C LYS A 106 -21.31 -3.84 -7.70
N ILE A 107 -20.64 -2.71 -7.89
CA ILE A 107 -20.80 -1.86 -9.08
C ILE A 107 -19.76 -2.17 -10.15
N LEU A 108 -18.48 -2.30 -9.77
CA LEU A 108 -17.39 -2.56 -10.72
C LEU A 108 -17.16 -4.06 -10.96
N HIS A 109 -17.81 -4.94 -10.18
CA HIS A 109 -17.50 -6.37 -10.19
C HIS A 109 -15.99 -6.62 -10.12
N PHE A 110 -15.29 -5.78 -9.31
CA PHE A 110 -13.86 -5.75 -9.22
C PHE A 110 -13.39 -6.30 -7.87
N LYS A 111 -12.38 -7.18 -7.93
CA LYS A 111 -11.65 -7.70 -6.78
C LYS A 111 -10.16 -7.62 -7.11
N PRO A 112 -9.33 -6.99 -6.25
CA PRO A 112 -7.88 -6.99 -6.40
C PRO A 112 -7.31 -8.40 -6.44
N LYS A 113 -6.31 -8.64 -7.27
CA LYS A 113 -5.67 -9.96 -7.48
C LYS A 113 -4.35 -10.08 -6.74
N TYR A 114 -3.63 -8.97 -6.57
CA TYR A 114 -2.27 -8.97 -6.06
C TYR A 114 -2.23 -8.65 -4.57
N GLY A 115 -1.46 -9.46 -3.81
CA GLY A 115 -1.20 -9.25 -2.39
C GLY A 115 0.04 -8.41 -2.13
N LEU A 116 0.46 -8.32 -0.86
CA LEU A 116 1.60 -7.53 -0.43
C LEU A 116 2.91 -8.02 -1.06
N ASP A 117 3.11 -9.33 -1.16
CA ASP A 117 4.31 -9.94 -1.75
C ASP A 117 4.48 -9.53 -3.21
N GLU A 118 3.42 -9.59 -4.01
CA GLU A 118 3.44 -9.19 -5.43
C GLU A 118 3.68 -7.69 -5.58
N MET A 119 3.08 -6.87 -4.73
CA MET A 119 3.32 -5.43 -4.72
C MET A 119 4.79 -5.11 -4.47
N VAL A 120 5.39 -5.73 -3.45
CA VAL A 120 6.79 -5.53 -3.09
C VAL A 120 7.73 -6.02 -4.20
N LYS A 121 7.52 -7.22 -4.74
CA LYS A 121 8.31 -7.74 -5.88
C LYS A 121 8.25 -6.81 -7.09
N SER A 122 7.06 -6.30 -7.41
CA SER A 122 6.85 -5.36 -8.50
C SER A 122 7.64 -4.06 -8.30
N VAL A 123 7.65 -3.52 -7.08
CA VAL A 123 8.45 -2.33 -6.74
C VAL A 123 9.94 -2.61 -6.87
N ILE A 124 10.45 -3.70 -6.30
CA ILE A 124 11.87 -4.08 -6.39
C ILE A 124 12.29 -4.21 -7.85
N LYS A 125 11.51 -4.90 -8.67
CA LYS A 125 11.74 -5.03 -10.11
C LYS A 125 11.81 -3.67 -10.80
N SER A 126 10.89 -2.76 -10.49
CA SER A 126 10.85 -1.41 -11.08
C SER A 126 12.02 -0.53 -10.68
N LEU A 127 12.69 -0.84 -9.58
CA LEU A 127 13.85 -0.11 -9.09
C LEU A 127 15.17 -0.60 -9.69
N ASN A 128 15.17 -1.68 -10.49
CA ASN A 128 16.35 -2.36 -11.06
C ASN A 128 17.40 -2.75 -10.00
N VAL A 129 16.94 -3.10 -8.81
CA VAL A 129 17.80 -3.54 -7.71
C VAL A 129 17.90 -5.07 -7.74
N LYS A 130 19.12 -5.62 -7.60
CA LYS A 130 19.32 -7.07 -7.46
C LYS A 130 18.62 -7.56 -6.18
N SER A 131 17.67 -8.44 -6.36
CA SER A 131 17.00 -9.19 -5.29
C SER A 131 17.87 -10.34 -4.83
#